data_99e27153bcdb9563a73d5d7a8bc25a77
#
_entry.id   99e27153bcdb9563a73d5d7a8bc25a77
#
_cell.length_a   1.000
_cell.length_b   1.000
_cell.length_c   1.000
_cell.angle_alpha   90.00
_cell.angle_beta   90.00
_cell.angle_gamma   90.00
#
_symmetry.space_group_name_H-M   'P 1'
#
loop_
_entity.id
_entity.type
_entity.pdbx_description
1 polymer ?
#
loop_
_entity_poly.entity_id
_entity_poly.type
_entity_poly.pdbx_seq_one_letter_code
_entity_poly.pdbx_strand_id
1 'polypeptide(L)'
;MAEERGLIVDVEGFNNAMDEAREKSRSARNKQAGGAIVMDADATSALLRKGVSTTDDSFKFIWFQDHESVIKAIYIGSEFVESVSAGDDVGIVLESTSFYAEQGGQIFDTGSLDGSFGSFQVCNVQIFGGFVLHIGSLSGMTGKFSVGAKVTCKVDYDRRRLIAPNHTCTHMLNFALREVLGDHVDQKGSIVLPEKLRFDFSHDPNRDGAINADHLRKIESIVNEQIKAELDVYSKEATLAEAKRINGLRAVFGEVYPDPVRVVAIGRKVEELLANPENREWSSISSELCGGTHITNTREAKAFALLSEEGIAKGVRRITAVTTESALKAMELGDLLLQEVDDASKMEVNLLDKKVASLKTSVDSASIPAAKKADIRAKIAQLQQLKKVQKKIAEQNMQKAVTIAIELAELATKEGKTFCISRIDVGLDAAALREAVSKVIQQKEMPVMVFSIDEITNKAVVYAGVPEKSESIKRLEVSEWLTKALGPLKGKCGRGKGGLATGQGTDASRVNEAIDLATSFASMKLR
;
A
#
# COMPACT_ATOMS: atom_id res chain seq x y z
N MET A 1 -12.23 -14.13 -26.05
CA MET A 1 -12.14 -12.64 -26.18
C MET A 1 -11.40 -12.20 -27.45
N ALA A 2 -10.21 -12.71 -27.80
CA ALA A 2 -9.55 -12.36 -29.05
C ALA A 2 -10.27 -12.97 -30.26
N GLU A 3 -10.58 -14.25 -30.23
CA GLU A 3 -11.37 -14.94 -31.26
C GLU A 3 -12.77 -14.35 -31.48
N GLU A 4 -13.45 -13.94 -30.41
CA GLU A 4 -14.77 -13.26 -30.48
C GLU A 4 -14.69 -11.90 -31.16
N ARG A 5 -13.50 -11.31 -31.26
CA ARG A 5 -13.23 -10.05 -31.97
C ARG A 5 -12.55 -10.25 -33.34
N GLY A 6 -12.48 -11.50 -33.82
CA GLY A 6 -11.88 -11.84 -35.10
C GLY A 6 -10.35 -11.62 -35.16
N LEU A 7 -9.69 -11.60 -34.00
CA LEU A 7 -8.23 -11.46 -33.92
C LEU A 7 -7.57 -12.84 -33.84
N ILE A 8 -6.58 -13.08 -34.70
CA ILE A 8 -5.74 -14.28 -34.65
C ILE A 8 -4.65 -14.02 -33.63
N VAL A 9 -4.57 -14.88 -32.60
CA VAL A 9 -3.51 -14.83 -31.58
C VAL A 9 -2.36 -15.73 -32.04
N ASP A 10 -1.17 -15.18 -32.14
CA ASP A 10 0.07 -15.95 -32.33
C ASP A 10 0.43 -16.68 -31.03
N VAL A 11 -0.15 -17.88 -30.87
CA VAL A 11 0.05 -18.71 -29.66
C VAL A 11 1.48 -19.23 -29.58
N GLU A 12 2.14 -19.48 -30.72
CA GLU A 12 3.51 -19.95 -30.77
C GLU A 12 4.48 -18.85 -30.37
N GLY A 13 4.31 -17.64 -30.91
CA GLY A 13 5.08 -16.46 -30.51
C GLY A 13 4.88 -16.10 -29.04
N PHE A 14 3.66 -16.24 -28.52
CA PHE A 14 3.39 -16.05 -27.10
C PHE A 14 4.12 -17.07 -26.22
N ASN A 15 4.07 -18.35 -26.57
CA ASN A 15 4.75 -19.40 -25.81
C ASN A 15 6.26 -19.22 -25.83
N ASN A 16 6.84 -18.88 -26.99
CA ASN A 16 8.27 -18.59 -27.12
C ASN A 16 8.69 -17.38 -26.27
N ALA A 17 7.92 -16.29 -26.28
CA ALA A 17 8.16 -15.12 -25.45
C ALA A 17 8.02 -15.42 -23.94
N MET A 18 7.07 -16.29 -23.56
CA MET A 18 6.91 -16.76 -22.18
C MET A 18 8.10 -17.62 -21.73
N ASP A 19 8.62 -18.49 -22.60
CA ASP A 19 9.77 -19.33 -22.27
C ASP A 19 11.06 -18.52 -22.22
N GLU A 20 11.25 -17.54 -23.11
CA GLU A 20 12.33 -16.55 -22.99
C GLU A 20 12.24 -15.73 -21.69
N ALA A 21 11.04 -15.29 -21.30
CA ALA A 21 10.83 -14.55 -20.07
C ALA A 21 11.13 -15.43 -18.82
N ARG A 22 10.76 -16.71 -18.87
CA ARG A 22 11.09 -17.69 -17.83
C ARG A 22 12.60 -17.92 -17.74
N GLU A 23 13.28 -18.06 -18.88
CA GLU A 23 14.75 -18.22 -18.92
C GLU A 23 15.47 -16.95 -18.43
N LYS A 24 15.03 -15.76 -18.87
CA LYS A 24 15.55 -14.49 -18.35
C LYS A 24 15.32 -14.34 -16.84
N SER A 25 14.16 -14.74 -16.35
CA SER A 25 13.85 -14.75 -14.91
C SER A 25 14.75 -15.74 -14.13
N ARG A 26 14.97 -16.94 -14.68
CA ARG A 26 15.89 -17.93 -14.10
C ARG A 26 17.34 -17.43 -14.12
N SER A 27 17.80 -16.86 -15.23
CA SER A 27 19.17 -16.34 -15.35
C SER A 27 19.41 -15.06 -14.53
N ALA A 28 18.40 -14.19 -14.36
CA ALA A 28 18.46 -13.05 -13.45
C ALA A 28 18.50 -13.50 -11.97
N ARG A 29 17.75 -14.54 -11.63
CA ARG A 29 17.77 -15.18 -10.30
C ARG A 29 19.12 -15.82 -10.01
N ASN A 30 19.74 -16.46 -11.01
CA ASN A 30 21.08 -17.05 -10.89
C ASN A 30 22.19 -15.98 -10.83
N LYS A 31 22.03 -14.83 -11.48
CA LYS A 31 22.99 -13.70 -11.38
C LYS A 31 22.93 -12.98 -10.03
N GLN A 32 21.76 -12.90 -9.41
CA GLN A 32 21.62 -12.36 -8.04
C GLN A 32 22.13 -13.33 -6.97
N ALA A 33 22.25 -14.63 -7.28
CA ALA A 33 22.67 -15.71 -6.39
C ALA A 33 24.16 -16.09 -6.54
N GLY A 34 25.03 -15.16 -6.97
CA GLY A 34 26.47 -15.39 -7.06
C GLY A 34 26.84 -16.62 -7.90
N GLY A 35 26.77 -16.50 -9.24
CA GLY A 35 27.23 -17.49 -10.24
C GLY A 35 26.58 -18.89 -10.13
N ALA A 36 26.07 -19.42 -11.21
CA ALA A 36 25.28 -20.65 -11.24
C ALA A 36 26.11 -21.92 -10.98
N ILE A 37 26.53 -22.18 -9.74
CA ILE A 37 27.04 -23.50 -9.34
C ILE A 37 25.83 -24.39 -9.02
N VAL A 38 25.49 -25.30 -9.94
CA VAL A 38 24.36 -26.21 -9.86
C VAL A 38 24.88 -27.63 -9.95
N MET A 39 24.55 -28.47 -8.99
CA MET A 39 24.81 -29.91 -9.09
C MET A 39 23.67 -30.58 -9.84
N ASP A 40 23.99 -31.17 -10.98
CA ASP A 40 23.05 -32.02 -11.74
C ASP A 40 22.94 -33.43 -11.19
N ALA A 41 22.14 -34.27 -11.86
CA ALA A 41 21.96 -35.66 -11.47
C ALA A 41 23.25 -36.50 -11.55
N ASP A 42 24.16 -36.16 -12.48
CA ASP A 42 25.45 -36.86 -12.62
C ASP A 42 26.39 -36.51 -11.47
N ALA A 43 26.43 -35.22 -11.07
CA ALA A 43 27.23 -34.78 -9.92
C ALA A 43 26.72 -35.43 -8.61
N THR A 44 25.41 -35.43 -8.36
CA THR A 44 24.85 -36.07 -7.16
C THR A 44 25.07 -37.59 -7.15
N SER A 45 24.93 -38.25 -8.31
CA SER A 45 25.24 -39.67 -8.48
C SER A 45 26.74 -40.00 -8.26
N ALA A 46 27.63 -39.05 -8.65
CA ALA A 46 29.06 -39.22 -8.41
C ALA A 46 29.42 -39.17 -6.91
N LEU A 47 28.74 -38.32 -6.12
CA LEU A 47 28.88 -38.31 -4.66
C LEU A 47 28.46 -39.62 -4.02
N LEU A 48 27.29 -40.14 -4.42
CA LEU A 48 26.79 -41.42 -3.93
C LEU A 48 27.75 -42.57 -4.26
N ARG A 49 28.30 -42.62 -5.47
CA ARG A 49 29.29 -43.61 -5.89
C ARG A 49 30.61 -43.54 -5.11
N LYS A 50 30.99 -42.33 -4.65
CA LYS A 50 32.14 -42.12 -3.78
C LYS A 50 31.84 -42.44 -2.31
N GLY A 51 30.64 -42.89 -1.97
CA GLY A 51 30.21 -43.20 -0.62
C GLY A 51 29.96 -42.01 0.27
N VAL A 52 29.73 -40.83 -0.31
CA VAL A 52 29.33 -39.63 0.44
C VAL A 52 27.84 -39.73 0.77
N SER A 53 27.49 -39.70 2.05
CA SER A 53 26.11 -39.66 2.52
C SER A 53 25.49 -38.31 2.26
N THR A 54 24.16 -38.25 2.12
CA THR A 54 23.40 -36.98 2.09
C THR A 54 23.67 -36.15 3.36
N THR A 55 23.57 -34.85 3.24
CA THR A 55 23.86 -33.92 4.34
C THR A 55 22.78 -34.02 5.41
N ASP A 56 23.17 -34.18 6.69
CA ASP A 56 22.25 -33.99 7.81
C ASP A 56 22.03 -32.51 8.06
N ASP A 57 20.87 -31.97 7.70
CA ASP A 57 20.49 -30.58 7.87
C ASP A 57 19.54 -30.32 9.06
N SER A 58 19.40 -31.29 9.96
CA SER A 58 18.53 -31.19 11.15
C SER A 58 18.93 -30.05 12.10
N PHE A 59 20.20 -29.66 12.09
CA PHE A 59 20.76 -28.59 12.93
C PHE A 59 20.29 -27.19 12.53
N LYS A 60 19.66 -27.01 11.37
CA LYS A 60 19.03 -25.74 10.95
C LYS A 60 17.94 -25.25 11.90
N PHE A 61 17.39 -26.13 12.72
CA PHE A 61 16.37 -25.80 13.72
C PHE A 61 16.93 -25.38 15.08
N ILE A 62 18.25 -25.54 15.29
CA ILE A 62 18.94 -25.13 16.51
C ILE A 62 19.57 -23.76 16.28
N TRP A 63 19.06 -22.74 16.98
CA TRP A 63 19.45 -21.34 16.76
C TRP A 63 20.54 -20.89 17.72
N PHE A 64 21.34 -19.90 17.27
CA PHE A 64 22.38 -19.23 18.04
C PHE A 64 23.47 -20.17 18.59
N GLN A 65 23.71 -21.26 17.89
CA GLN A 65 24.79 -22.18 18.19
C GLN A 65 25.66 -22.39 16.97
N ASP A 66 26.97 -22.30 17.17
CA ASP A 66 27.95 -22.73 16.17
C ASP A 66 27.87 -24.23 16.02
N HIS A 67 27.96 -24.72 14.79
CA HIS A 67 27.87 -26.14 14.48
C HIS A 67 29.15 -26.63 13.83
N GLU A 68 29.83 -27.60 14.44
CA GLU A 68 31.01 -28.23 13.86
C GLU A 68 30.63 -29.32 12.84
N SER A 69 31.30 -29.28 11.70
CA SER A 69 31.09 -30.24 10.63
C SER A 69 32.37 -30.57 9.87
N VAL A 70 32.29 -31.50 8.92
CA VAL A 70 33.42 -31.95 8.08
C VAL A 70 33.08 -31.74 6.62
N ILE A 71 34.02 -31.22 5.83
CA ILE A 71 33.90 -31.08 4.38
C ILE A 71 33.94 -32.47 3.73
N LYS A 72 32.88 -32.84 3.05
CA LYS A 72 32.76 -34.14 2.34
C LYS A 72 33.06 -34.04 0.85
N ALA A 73 32.78 -32.87 0.24
CA ALA A 73 33.11 -32.63 -1.15
C ALA A 73 33.23 -31.12 -1.43
N ILE A 74 34.00 -30.79 -2.46
CA ILE A 74 34.16 -29.45 -2.97
C ILE A 74 33.86 -29.50 -4.48
N TYR A 75 32.91 -28.66 -4.92
CA TYR A 75 32.41 -28.63 -6.30
C TYR A 75 32.65 -27.29 -6.96
N ILE A 76 33.36 -27.28 -8.10
CA ILE A 76 33.70 -26.04 -8.84
C ILE A 76 32.71 -25.72 -9.97
N GLY A 77 31.54 -26.37 -10.00
CA GLY A 77 30.52 -26.18 -11.03
C GLY A 77 30.60 -27.16 -12.21
N SER A 78 31.76 -27.81 -12.41
CA SER A 78 31.97 -28.83 -13.44
C SER A 78 32.48 -30.14 -12.90
N GLU A 79 33.26 -30.11 -11.84
CA GLU A 79 33.89 -31.33 -11.24
C GLU A 79 34.12 -31.16 -9.74
N PHE A 80 34.39 -32.26 -9.06
CA PHE A 80 34.78 -32.31 -7.66
C PHE A 80 36.30 -32.26 -7.53
N VAL A 81 36.78 -31.37 -6.67
CA VAL A 81 38.20 -31.15 -6.38
C VAL A 81 38.53 -31.49 -4.93
N GLU A 82 39.80 -31.82 -4.66
CA GLU A 82 40.25 -32.19 -3.30
C GLU A 82 40.48 -30.95 -2.43
N SER A 83 40.74 -29.78 -3.04
CA SER A 83 41.00 -28.56 -2.30
C SER A 83 40.83 -27.32 -3.15
N VAL A 84 40.54 -26.19 -2.49
CA VAL A 84 40.42 -24.85 -3.10
C VAL A 84 41.21 -23.82 -2.33
N SER A 85 41.60 -22.76 -3.04
CA SER A 85 42.37 -21.64 -2.53
C SER A 85 41.51 -20.36 -2.47
N ALA A 86 42.06 -19.31 -1.89
CA ALA A 86 41.38 -18.01 -1.79
C ALA A 86 41.03 -17.45 -3.17
N GLY A 87 39.83 -16.91 -3.30
CA GLY A 87 39.32 -16.22 -4.49
C GLY A 87 38.48 -17.09 -5.45
N ASP A 88 38.42 -18.40 -5.24
CA ASP A 88 37.60 -19.28 -6.06
C ASP A 88 36.15 -19.30 -5.53
N ASP A 89 35.17 -19.10 -6.44
CA ASP A 89 33.76 -19.35 -6.15
C ASP A 89 33.47 -20.84 -6.29
N VAL A 90 33.08 -21.48 -5.21
CA VAL A 90 32.87 -22.93 -5.15
C VAL A 90 31.64 -23.31 -4.32
N GLY A 91 31.22 -24.56 -4.44
CA GLY A 91 30.22 -25.18 -3.58
C GLY A 91 30.87 -26.19 -2.65
N ILE A 92 30.54 -26.12 -1.36
CA ILE A 92 31.04 -27.05 -0.32
C ILE A 92 29.87 -27.92 0.16
N VAL A 93 30.03 -29.24 0.12
CA VAL A 93 29.13 -30.21 0.70
C VAL A 93 29.69 -30.66 2.07
N LEU A 94 28.90 -30.52 3.11
CA LEU A 94 29.24 -30.87 4.48
C LEU A 94 28.57 -32.21 4.89
N GLU A 95 29.12 -32.86 5.92
CA GLU A 95 28.50 -34.01 6.57
C GLU A 95 27.16 -33.64 7.23
N SER A 96 27.15 -32.52 7.94
CA SER A 96 25.99 -31.95 8.58
C SER A 96 26.04 -30.43 8.51
N THR A 97 24.89 -29.74 8.63
CA THR A 97 24.86 -28.28 8.53
C THR A 97 23.76 -27.64 9.38
N SER A 98 24.03 -26.46 9.89
CA SER A 98 23.03 -25.58 10.52
C SER A 98 22.44 -24.53 9.54
N PHE A 99 22.92 -24.49 8.31
CA PHE A 99 22.38 -23.60 7.27
C PHE A 99 21.08 -24.12 6.69
N TYR A 100 20.14 -23.22 6.46
CA TYR A 100 18.92 -23.50 5.72
C TYR A 100 19.17 -23.36 4.21
N ALA A 101 18.92 -24.43 3.46
CA ALA A 101 18.94 -24.39 2.01
C ALA A 101 17.61 -23.85 1.45
N GLU A 102 17.64 -23.14 0.32
CA GLU A 102 16.43 -22.61 -0.32
C GLU A 102 15.47 -23.74 -0.68
N GLN A 103 14.31 -23.76 -0.02
CA GLN A 103 13.23 -24.69 -0.32
C GLN A 103 11.89 -24.18 0.24
N GLY A 104 10.76 -24.72 -0.23
CA GLY A 104 9.43 -24.39 0.29
C GLY A 104 9.06 -22.90 0.23
N GLY A 105 9.69 -22.12 -0.64
CA GLY A 105 9.49 -20.67 -0.77
C GLY A 105 10.34 -19.81 0.16
N GLN A 106 10.98 -20.41 1.19
CA GLN A 106 11.92 -19.65 2.04
C GLN A 106 13.31 -19.58 1.39
N ILE A 107 13.88 -18.37 1.37
CA ILE A 107 15.23 -18.13 0.88
C ILE A 107 16.27 -18.77 1.79
N PHE A 108 17.43 -19.11 1.23
CA PHE A 108 18.59 -19.67 1.93
C PHE A 108 19.16 -18.75 3.01
N ASP A 109 19.93 -19.34 3.93
CA ASP A 109 20.76 -18.60 4.88
C ASP A 109 22.08 -18.15 4.25
N THR A 110 22.68 -17.14 4.87
CA THR A 110 24.05 -16.68 4.63
C THR A 110 24.89 -16.80 5.90
N GLY A 111 26.21 -16.66 5.80
CA GLY A 111 27.10 -16.76 6.93
C GLY A 111 28.50 -17.16 6.54
N SER A 112 29.20 -17.92 7.41
CA SER A 112 30.54 -18.42 7.11
C SER A 112 30.77 -19.86 7.55
N LEU A 113 31.72 -20.51 6.91
CA LEU A 113 32.35 -21.76 7.37
C LEU A 113 33.76 -21.41 7.80
N ASP A 114 34.04 -21.46 9.10
CA ASP A 114 35.33 -21.09 9.65
C ASP A 114 36.15 -22.35 9.92
N GLY A 115 37.34 -22.40 9.40
CA GLY A 115 38.30 -23.47 9.62
C GLY A 115 39.66 -22.97 10.07
N SER A 116 40.60 -23.88 10.37
CA SER A 116 41.95 -23.56 10.84
C SER A 116 42.77 -22.74 9.84
N PHE A 117 42.36 -22.65 8.60
CA PHE A 117 43.10 -22.02 7.49
C PHE A 117 42.37 -20.83 6.84
N GLY A 118 41.25 -20.39 7.40
CA GLY A 118 40.51 -19.23 6.88
C GLY A 118 39.02 -19.34 7.09
N SER A 119 38.28 -18.40 6.48
CA SER A 119 36.83 -18.31 6.50
C SER A 119 36.26 -18.37 5.10
N PHE A 120 35.32 -19.28 4.86
CA PHE A 120 34.56 -19.36 3.62
C PHE A 120 33.24 -18.62 3.78
N GLN A 121 33.05 -17.56 3.00
CA GLN A 121 31.83 -16.77 3.04
C GLN A 121 30.72 -17.46 2.25
N VAL A 122 29.67 -17.88 2.94
CA VAL A 122 28.49 -18.51 2.33
C VAL A 122 27.51 -17.44 1.89
N CYS A 123 27.31 -17.33 0.59
CA CYS A 123 26.39 -16.36 -0.01
C CYS A 123 25.10 -16.99 -0.57
N ASN A 124 25.07 -18.34 -0.71
CA ASN A 124 23.93 -19.10 -1.18
C ASN A 124 23.98 -20.52 -0.64
N VAL A 125 22.82 -21.13 -0.38
CA VAL A 125 22.71 -22.54 0.07
C VAL A 125 21.57 -23.20 -0.69
N GLN A 126 21.88 -24.26 -1.41
CA GLN A 126 20.95 -25.02 -2.24
C GLN A 126 20.97 -26.51 -1.87
N ILE A 127 19.89 -27.23 -2.18
CA ILE A 127 19.80 -28.68 -1.96
C ILE A 127 19.62 -29.41 -3.28
N PHE A 128 20.44 -30.44 -3.51
CA PHE A 128 20.43 -31.26 -4.70
C PHE A 128 20.51 -32.76 -4.31
N GLY A 129 19.45 -33.50 -4.52
CA GLY A 129 19.41 -34.93 -4.21
C GLY A 129 19.72 -35.28 -2.74
N GLY A 130 19.36 -34.39 -1.80
CA GLY A 130 19.65 -34.52 -0.36
C GLY A 130 21.04 -34.01 0.06
N PHE A 131 21.87 -33.55 -0.86
CA PHE A 131 23.13 -32.87 -0.56
C PHE A 131 22.91 -31.36 -0.43
N VAL A 132 23.33 -30.77 0.68
CA VAL A 132 23.30 -29.31 0.88
C VAL A 132 24.60 -28.71 0.38
N LEU A 133 24.51 -27.88 -0.65
CA LEU A 133 25.62 -27.18 -1.28
C LEU A 133 25.72 -25.75 -0.76
N HIS A 134 26.79 -25.47 -0.02
CA HIS A 134 27.10 -24.12 0.47
C HIS A 134 27.96 -23.42 -0.60
N ILE A 135 27.42 -22.41 -1.25
CA ILE A 135 28.04 -21.68 -2.36
C ILE A 135 28.61 -20.37 -1.84
N GLY A 136 29.85 -20.09 -2.23
CA GLY A 136 30.53 -18.88 -1.81
C GLY A 136 32.01 -18.86 -2.18
N SER A 137 32.79 -18.06 -1.48
CA SER A 137 34.22 -17.92 -1.72
C SER A 137 35.04 -17.93 -0.45
N LEU A 138 36.26 -18.46 -0.54
CA LEU A 138 37.22 -18.47 0.56
C LEU A 138 37.88 -17.08 0.67
N SER A 139 37.80 -16.48 1.85
CA SER A 139 38.47 -15.23 2.20
C SER A 139 39.66 -15.47 3.12
N GLY A 140 40.75 -14.77 2.87
CA GLY A 140 42.00 -14.88 3.67
C GLY A 140 43.22 -15.14 2.80
N MET A 141 44.39 -14.66 3.25
CA MET A 141 45.59 -14.65 2.43
C MET A 141 46.37 -15.96 2.37
N THR A 142 46.07 -16.95 3.22
CA THR A 142 46.84 -18.21 3.33
C THR A 142 45.97 -19.45 3.45
N GLY A 143 44.66 -19.32 3.26
CA GLY A 143 43.72 -20.40 3.51
C GLY A 143 43.60 -21.37 2.34
N LYS A 144 43.57 -22.65 2.67
CA LYS A 144 43.22 -23.73 1.77
C LYS A 144 42.21 -24.65 2.44
N PHE A 145 41.03 -24.81 1.86
CA PHE A 145 40.08 -25.80 2.31
C PHE A 145 40.31 -27.09 1.54
N SER A 146 40.26 -28.23 2.24
CA SER A 146 40.41 -29.54 1.66
C SER A 146 39.28 -30.47 2.13
N VAL A 147 38.95 -31.46 1.33
CA VAL A 147 38.06 -32.55 1.73
C VAL A 147 38.60 -33.19 3.02
N GLY A 148 37.72 -33.49 3.97
CA GLY A 148 38.07 -34.00 5.30
C GLY A 148 38.43 -32.95 6.34
N ALA A 149 38.56 -31.67 5.97
CA ALA A 149 38.81 -30.58 6.94
C ALA A 149 37.57 -30.34 7.82
N LYS A 150 37.83 -30.05 9.11
CA LYS A 150 36.79 -29.58 10.04
C LYS A 150 36.51 -28.11 9.84
N VAL A 151 35.25 -27.73 9.89
CA VAL A 151 34.77 -26.36 9.81
C VAL A 151 33.67 -26.12 10.84
N THR A 152 33.55 -24.87 11.25
CA THR A 152 32.48 -24.39 12.11
C THR A 152 31.50 -23.58 11.26
N CYS A 153 30.24 -24.02 11.20
CA CYS A 153 29.14 -23.34 10.55
C CYS A 153 28.69 -22.16 11.42
N LYS A 154 28.74 -20.96 10.90
CA LYS A 154 28.26 -19.72 11.53
C LYS A 154 27.21 -19.06 10.67
N VAL A 155 25.95 -19.27 11.03
CA VAL A 155 24.81 -18.71 10.33
C VAL A 155 24.63 -17.26 10.68
N ASP A 156 24.29 -16.42 9.69
CA ASP A 156 23.84 -15.03 9.90
C ASP A 156 22.43 -15.04 10.52
N TYR A 157 22.39 -15.13 11.85
CA TYR A 157 21.12 -15.13 12.59
C TYR A 157 20.42 -13.79 12.57
N ASP A 158 21.10 -12.67 12.32
CA ASP A 158 20.45 -11.37 12.18
C ASP A 158 19.57 -11.35 10.93
N ARG A 159 20.05 -11.96 9.84
CA ARG A 159 19.25 -12.16 8.64
C ARG A 159 18.12 -13.16 8.85
N ARG A 160 18.38 -14.32 9.49
CA ARG A 160 17.36 -15.34 9.78
C ARG A 160 16.23 -14.81 10.67
N ARG A 161 16.53 -13.91 11.63
CA ARG A 161 15.54 -13.21 12.45
C ARG A 161 14.59 -12.32 11.67
N LEU A 162 14.93 -11.91 10.45
CA LEU A 162 14.03 -11.19 9.55
C LEU A 162 13.19 -12.16 8.69
N ILE A 163 13.73 -13.35 8.39
CA ILE A 163 13.08 -14.36 7.53
C ILE A 163 12.01 -15.13 8.30
N ALA A 164 12.34 -15.66 9.48
CA ALA A 164 11.46 -16.55 10.22
C ALA A 164 10.12 -15.93 10.65
N PRO A 165 10.04 -14.66 11.07
CA PRO A 165 8.76 -13.98 11.30
C PRO A 165 7.89 -13.93 10.05
N ASN A 166 8.49 -13.61 8.90
CA ASN A 166 7.80 -13.62 7.61
C ASN A 166 7.28 -15.03 7.27
N HIS A 167 8.03 -16.08 7.57
CA HIS A 167 7.58 -17.44 7.31
C HIS A 167 6.43 -17.86 8.23
N THR A 168 6.54 -17.61 9.52
CA THR A 168 5.46 -17.91 10.47
C THR A 168 4.19 -17.11 10.13
N CYS A 169 4.32 -15.84 9.78
CA CYS A 169 3.19 -15.02 9.34
C CYS A 169 2.61 -15.49 7.99
N THR A 170 3.37 -16.19 7.15
CA THR A 170 2.83 -16.83 5.94
C THR A 170 1.81 -17.91 6.30
N HIS A 171 2.09 -18.73 7.33
CA HIS A 171 1.14 -19.72 7.84
C HIS A 171 -0.11 -19.06 8.46
N MET A 172 0.10 -18.01 9.26
CA MET A 172 -1.00 -17.24 9.87
C MET A 172 -1.86 -16.57 8.80
N LEU A 173 -1.25 -16.04 7.73
CA LEU A 173 -1.94 -15.48 6.58
C LEU A 173 -2.76 -16.53 5.83
N ASN A 174 -2.20 -17.72 5.57
CA ASN A 174 -2.93 -18.82 4.95
C ASN A 174 -4.16 -19.21 5.77
N PHE A 175 -4.03 -19.28 7.09
CA PHE A 175 -5.15 -19.47 8.00
C PHE A 175 -6.19 -18.36 7.87
N ALA A 176 -5.78 -17.08 7.98
CA ALA A 176 -6.68 -15.94 7.92
C ALA A 176 -7.42 -15.82 6.58
N LEU A 177 -6.77 -16.16 5.47
CA LEU A 177 -7.39 -16.17 4.15
C LEU A 177 -8.53 -17.17 4.07
N ARG A 178 -8.36 -18.38 4.60
CA ARG A 178 -9.44 -19.39 4.62
C ARG A 178 -10.58 -19.00 5.54
N GLU A 179 -10.29 -18.41 6.69
CA GLU A 179 -11.32 -17.91 7.62
C GLU A 179 -12.18 -16.80 7.00
N VAL A 180 -11.60 -15.95 6.16
CA VAL A 180 -12.30 -14.80 5.60
C VAL A 180 -12.92 -15.10 4.22
N LEU A 181 -12.21 -15.84 3.37
CA LEU A 181 -12.59 -16.08 1.98
C LEU A 181 -13.22 -17.46 1.75
N GLY A 182 -12.94 -18.44 2.62
CA GLY A 182 -13.49 -19.79 2.57
C GLY A 182 -12.49 -20.86 2.17
N ASP A 183 -12.97 -22.12 2.21
CA ASP A 183 -12.13 -23.33 2.06
C ASP A 183 -11.56 -23.57 0.65
N HIS A 184 -12.02 -22.82 -0.37
CA HIS A 184 -11.47 -22.89 -1.72
C HIS A 184 -10.08 -22.27 -1.86
N VAL A 185 -9.62 -21.56 -0.83
CA VAL A 185 -8.27 -20.97 -0.80
C VAL A 185 -7.22 -22.04 -0.62
N ASP A 186 -6.43 -22.26 -1.67
CA ASP A 186 -5.27 -23.14 -1.67
C ASP A 186 -4.01 -22.38 -2.04
N GLN A 187 -2.91 -22.70 -1.39
CA GLN A 187 -1.59 -22.15 -1.74
C GLN A 187 -1.18 -22.58 -3.14
N LYS A 188 -0.78 -21.61 -3.98
CA LYS A 188 -0.22 -21.82 -5.32
C LYS A 188 1.26 -21.49 -5.42
N GLY A 189 1.79 -20.79 -4.42
CA GLY A 189 3.19 -20.45 -4.29
C GLY A 189 3.43 -19.54 -3.10
N SER A 190 4.68 -19.46 -2.66
CA SER A 190 5.11 -18.51 -1.64
C SER A 190 6.56 -18.10 -1.86
N ILE A 191 6.92 -16.93 -1.38
CA ILE A 191 8.30 -16.45 -1.28
C ILE A 191 8.44 -15.78 0.08
N VAL A 192 9.44 -16.21 0.84
CA VAL A 192 9.77 -15.67 2.15
C VAL A 192 11.20 -15.13 2.12
N LEU A 193 11.32 -13.81 2.19
CA LEU A 193 12.56 -13.03 2.14
C LEU A 193 12.76 -12.27 3.46
N PRO A 194 13.95 -11.74 3.74
CA PRO A 194 14.17 -10.86 4.90
C PRO A 194 13.26 -9.62 4.90
N GLU A 195 13.05 -9.02 3.73
CA GLU A 195 12.32 -7.76 3.57
C GLU A 195 10.81 -7.90 3.42
N LYS A 196 10.30 -9.09 3.04
CA LYS A 196 8.87 -9.32 2.78
C LYS A 196 8.52 -10.79 2.63
N LEU A 197 7.23 -11.07 2.71
CA LEU A 197 6.65 -12.32 2.25
C LEU A 197 5.72 -12.08 1.05
N ARG A 198 5.56 -13.10 0.20
CA ARG A 198 4.55 -13.18 -0.85
C ARG A 198 3.82 -14.51 -0.73
N PHE A 199 2.51 -14.45 -0.92
CA PHE A 199 1.65 -15.62 -0.88
C PHE A 199 0.69 -15.62 -2.07
N ASP A 200 0.80 -16.62 -2.91
CA ASP A 200 -0.06 -16.82 -4.08
C ASP A 200 -1.10 -17.90 -3.75
N PHE A 201 -2.38 -17.63 -4.04
CA PHE A 201 -3.48 -18.52 -3.66
C PHE A 201 -4.59 -18.53 -4.71
N SER A 202 -5.38 -19.62 -4.70
CA SER A 202 -6.54 -19.75 -5.56
C SER A 202 -7.71 -18.88 -5.07
N HIS A 203 -8.20 -18.00 -5.93
CA HIS A 203 -9.42 -17.23 -5.74
C HIS A 203 -9.84 -16.60 -7.07
N ASP A 204 -11.05 -16.92 -7.55
CA ASP A 204 -11.60 -16.35 -8.77
C ASP A 204 -12.68 -15.32 -8.42
N PRO A 205 -12.43 -14.01 -8.64
CA PRO A 205 -13.40 -12.96 -8.33
C PRO A 205 -14.76 -13.12 -9.02
N ASN A 206 -14.83 -13.80 -10.16
CA ASN A 206 -16.07 -14.05 -10.87
C ASN A 206 -16.91 -15.18 -10.24
N ARG A 207 -16.26 -16.10 -9.53
CA ARG A 207 -16.89 -17.25 -8.89
C ARG A 207 -17.01 -17.06 -7.38
N ASP A 208 -15.96 -16.54 -6.76
CA ASP A 208 -15.78 -16.53 -5.30
C ASP A 208 -16.02 -15.11 -4.71
N GLY A 209 -16.28 -14.11 -5.59
CA GLY A 209 -16.46 -12.71 -5.22
C GLY A 209 -15.16 -11.89 -5.19
N ALA A 210 -15.28 -10.58 -5.23
CA ALA A 210 -14.13 -9.68 -5.20
C ALA A 210 -13.57 -9.54 -3.76
N ILE A 211 -12.26 -9.54 -3.63
CA ILE A 211 -11.58 -9.19 -2.37
C ILE A 211 -11.61 -7.67 -2.23
N ASN A 212 -12.32 -7.18 -1.23
CA ASN A 212 -12.45 -5.75 -0.94
C ASN A 212 -11.59 -5.31 0.25
N ALA A 213 -11.56 -4.01 0.54
CA ALA A 213 -10.79 -3.46 1.64
C ALA A 213 -11.18 -4.04 3.01
N ASP A 214 -12.45 -4.38 3.22
CA ASP A 214 -12.93 -4.96 4.49
C ASP A 214 -12.43 -6.39 4.67
N HIS A 215 -12.40 -7.19 3.60
CA HIS A 215 -11.76 -8.51 3.62
C HIS A 215 -10.27 -8.41 3.98
N LEU A 216 -9.53 -7.49 3.33
CA LEU A 216 -8.10 -7.29 3.61
C LEU A 216 -7.86 -6.84 5.06
N ARG A 217 -8.70 -5.94 5.57
CA ARG A 217 -8.64 -5.48 6.97
C ARG A 217 -8.87 -6.63 7.94
N LYS A 218 -9.87 -7.48 7.67
CA LYS A 218 -10.19 -8.63 8.52
C LYS A 218 -9.05 -9.67 8.50
N ILE A 219 -8.46 -9.95 7.33
CA ILE A 219 -7.31 -10.85 7.19
C ILE A 219 -6.12 -10.32 8.00
N GLU A 220 -5.77 -9.04 7.82
CA GLU A 220 -4.69 -8.39 8.56
C GLU A 220 -4.94 -8.39 10.07
N SER A 221 -6.20 -8.15 10.50
CA SER A 221 -6.60 -8.19 11.91
C SER A 221 -6.40 -9.57 12.53
N ILE A 222 -6.85 -10.63 11.86
CA ILE A 222 -6.70 -12.01 12.36
C ILE A 222 -5.22 -12.36 12.59
N VAL A 223 -4.34 -11.99 11.66
CA VAL A 223 -2.90 -12.23 11.82
C VAL A 223 -2.34 -11.42 13.01
N ASN A 224 -2.69 -10.14 13.11
CA ASN A 224 -2.22 -9.30 14.22
C ASN A 224 -2.81 -9.71 15.57
N GLU A 225 -4.02 -10.26 15.61
CA GLU A 225 -4.62 -10.82 16.83
C GLU A 225 -3.85 -12.06 17.31
N GLN A 226 -3.41 -12.93 16.39
CA GLN A 226 -2.54 -14.08 16.73
C GLN A 226 -1.16 -13.63 17.23
N ILE A 227 -0.60 -12.52 16.69
CA ILE A 227 0.64 -11.94 17.19
C ILE A 227 0.45 -11.42 18.63
N LYS A 228 -0.62 -10.69 18.88
CA LYS A 228 -0.96 -10.13 20.20
C LYS A 228 -1.29 -11.21 21.24
N ALA A 229 -1.80 -12.35 20.80
CA ALA A 229 -2.09 -13.49 21.67
C ALA A 229 -0.83 -14.24 22.11
N GLU A 230 0.36 -13.86 21.61
CA GLU A 230 1.66 -14.43 21.99
C GLU A 230 1.69 -15.96 21.94
N LEU A 231 1.18 -16.53 20.85
CA LEU A 231 1.05 -17.98 20.69
C LEU A 231 2.41 -18.63 20.47
N ASP A 232 2.66 -19.74 21.15
CA ASP A 232 3.83 -20.56 20.91
C ASP A 232 3.73 -21.30 19.58
N VAL A 233 4.86 -21.41 18.88
CA VAL A 233 4.97 -22.15 17.62
C VAL A 233 5.64 -23.49 17.89
N TYR A 234 4.90 -24.55 17.65
CA TYR A 234 5.34 -25.93 17.89
C TYR A 234 5.65 -26.63 16.58
N SER A 235 6.61 -27.54 16.61
CA SER A 235 6.89 -28.41 15.47
C SER A 235 7.29 -29.80 15.93
N LYS A 236 6.91 -30.80 15.14
CA LYS A 236 7.28 -32.22 15.39
C LYS A 236 7.24 -32.99 14.10
N GLU A 237 8.14 -33.96 13.99
CA GLU A 237 8.09 -34.97 12.94
C GLU A 237 7.03 -36.03 13.23
N ALA A 238 6.34 -36.45 12.19
CA ALA A 238 5.34 -37.51 12.20
C ALA A 238 5.40 -38.24 10.85
N THR A 239 4.85 -39.44 10.79
CA THR A 239 4.65 -40.08 9.49
C THR A 239 3.68 -39.29 8.64
N LEU A 240 3.85 -39.28 7.33
CA LEU A 240 2.96 -38.58 6.41
C LEU A 240 1.50 -39.05 6.57
N ALA A 241 1.32 -40.34 6.85
CA ALA A 241 0.00 -40.94 7.08
C ALA A 241 -0.69 -40.42 8.34
N GLU A 242 0.03 -40.29 9.46
CA GLU A 242 -0.49 -39.72 10.72
C GLU A 242 -0.80 -38.23 10.57
N ALA A 243 0.12 -37.47 9.98
CA ALA A 243 -0.05 -36.05 9.77
C ALA A 243 -1.29 -35.71 8.93
N LYS A 244 -1.53 -36.46 7.84
CA LYS A 244 -2.69 -36.27 6.96
C LYS A 244 -4.05 -36.51 7.62
N ARG A 245 -4.09 -37.18 8.77
CA ARG A 245 -5.33 -37.39 9.54
C ARG A 245 -5.74 -36.15 10.36
N ILE A 246 -4.80 -35.24 10.61
CA ILE A 246 -5.08 -34.05 11.42
C ILE A 246 -6.10 -33.18 10.69
N ASN A 247 -7.24 -32.96 11.32
CA ASN A 247 -8.29 -32.11 10.77
C ASN A 247 -7.78 -30.67 10.59
N GLY A 248 -8.01 -30.10 9.42
CA GLY A 248 -7.55 -28.73 9.10
C GLY A 248 -6.06 -28.59 8.77
N LEU A 249 -5.27 -29.68 8.79
CA LEU A 249 -3.87 -29.63 8.35
C LEU A 249 -3.77 -29.18 6.90
N ARG A 250 -2.84 -28.27 6.64
CA ARG A 250 -2.59 -27.73 5.30
C ARG A 250 -1.31 -28.30 4.71
N ALA A 251 -1.38 -28.58 3.40
CA ALA A 251 -0.26 -29.00 2.59
C ALA A 251 -0.41 -28.38 1.20
N VAL A 252 0.69 -28.11 0.53
CA VAL A 252 0.66 -27.58 -0.85
C VAL A 252 0.21 -28.70 -1.79
N PHE A 253 -0.83 -28.43 -2.57
CA PHE A 253 -1.37 -29.41 -3.50
C PHE A 253 -0.38 -29.76 -4.61
N GLY A 254 -0.16 -31.05 -4.83
CA GLY A 254 0.74 -31.57 -5.88
C GLY A 254 2.21 -31.62 -5.48
N GLU A 255 2.57 -31.22 -4.25
CA GLU A 255 3.93 -31.37 -3.73
C GLU A 255 4.17 -32.78 -3.20
N VAL A 256 5.37 -33.32 -3.45
CA VAL A 256 5.81 -34.63 -2.93
C VAL A 256 6.53 -34.39 -1.62
N TYR A 257 5.93 -34.87 -0.54
CA TYR A 257 6.50 -34.74 0.80
C TYR A 257 7.35 -35.98 1.15
N PRO A 258 8.45 -35.79 1.89
CA PRO A 258 9.21 -36.92 2.46
C PRO A 258 8.38 -37.65 3.53
N ASP A 259 8.82 -38.82 3.95
CA ASP A 259 8.30 -39.48 5.12
C ASP A 259 9.49 -39.90 6.01
N PRO A 260 9.61 -39.40 7.24
CA PRO A 260 8.67 -38.56 7.97
C PRO A 260 8.56 -37.11 7.46
N VAL A 261 7.44 -36.43 7.81
CA VAL A 261 7.17 -35.00 7.56
C VAL A 261 7.24 -34.22 8.84
N ARG A 262 7.61 -32.95 8.74
CA ARG A 262 7.53 -32.02 9.86
C ARG A 262 6.20 -31.24 9.85
N VAL A 263 5.44 -31.39 10.92
CA VAL A 263 4.21 -30.62 11.19
C VAL A 263 4.57 -29.39 12.00
N VAL A 264 4.10 -28.21 11.60
CA VAL A 264 4.22 -26.94 12.33
C VAL A 264 2.82 -26.49 12.73
N ALA A 265 2.61 -26.21 14.01
CA ALA A 265 1.33 -25.75 14.55
C ALA A 265 1.52 -24.52 15.45
N ILE A 266 0.59 -23.57 15.37
CA ILE A 266 0.61 -22.31 16.12
C ILE A 266 -0.44 -22.38 17.21
N GLY A 267 -0.01 -22.19 18.47
CA GLY A 267 -0.88 -22.12 19.65
C GLY A 267 -1.29 -23.48 20.24
N ARG A 268 -0.91 -24.61 19.61
CA ARG A 268 -1.17 -25.96 20.13
C ARG A 268 -0.01 -26.89 19.84
N LYS A 269 0.29 -27.77 20.78
CA LYS A 269 1.35 -28.79 20.61
C LYS A 269 0.96 -29.79 19.53
N VAL A 270 1.90 -30.13 18.66
CA VAL A 270 1.68 -31.11 17.58
C VAL A 270 1.29 -32.48 18.14
N GLU A 271 1.80 -32.85 19.32
CA GLU A 271 1.43 -34.09 20.04
C GLU A 271 -0.07 -34.17 20.33
N GLU A 272 -0.69 -33.04 20.69
CA GLU A 272 -2.13 -32.98 20.95
C GLU A 272 -2.94 -33.20 19.66
N LEU A 273 -2.47 -32.62 18.54
CA LEU A 273 -3.09 -32.81 17.24
C LEU A 273 -3.01 -34.28 16.79
N LEU A 274 -1.83 -34.89 16.97
CA LEU A 274 -1.60 -36.30 16.60
C LEU A 274 -2.35 -37.28 17.51
N ALA A 275 -2.53 -36.94 18.80
CA ALA A 275 -3.25 -37.80 19.75
C ALA A 275 -4.75 -37.87 19.44
N ASN A 276 -5.35 -36.80 18.90
CA ASN A 276 -6.76 -36.79 18.54
C ASN A 276 -6.96 -36.07 17.16
N PRO A 277 -6.47 -36.69 16.06
CA PRO A 277 -6.35 -35.99 14.78
C PRO A 277 -7.70 -35.59 14.16
N GLU A 278 -8.78 -36.28 14.49
CA GLU A 278 -10.13 -36.02 13.93
C GLU A 278 -10.91 -34.95 14.70
N ASN A 279 -10.33 -34.36 15.76
CA ASN A 279 -10.99 -33.29 16.51
C ASN A 279 -11.24 -32.07 15.59
N ARG A 280 -12.51 -31.64 15.51
CA ARG A 280 -12.95 -30.51 14.66
C ARG A 280 -12.36 -29.17 15.08
N GLU A 281 -11.96 -29.01 16.34
CA GLU A 281 -11.32 -27.79 16.84
C GLU A 281 -10.00 -27.48 16.13
N TRP A 282 -9.32 -28.52 15.59
CA TRP A 282 -8.06 -28.32 14.89
C TRP A 282 -8.19 -27.51 13.60
N SER A 283 -9.39 -27.43 13.00
CA SER A 283 -9.64 -26.57 11.85
C SER A 283 -9.51 -25.07 12.19
N SER A 284 -9.66 -24.70 13.47
CA SER A 284 -9.48 -23.32 13.97
C SER A 284 -8.03 -22.98 14.37
N ILE A 285 -7.08 -23.87 14.06
CA ILE A 285 -5.66 -23.73 14.37
C ILE A 285 -4.87 -23.71 13.07
N SER A 286 -3.85 -22.84 12.99
CA SER A 286 -2.89 -22.87 11.90
C SER A 286 -1.96 -24.08 12.08
N SER A 287 -2.11 -25.09 11.23
CA SER A 287 -1.23 -26.28 11.19
C SER A 287 -0.89 -26.64 9.76
N GLU A 288 0.40 -26.82 9.46
CA GLU A 288 0.90 -27.02 8.09
C GLU A 288 2.07 -28.01 8.06
N LEU A 289 2.25 -28.71 6.92
CA LEU A 289 3.49 -29.42 6.62
C LEU A 289 4.55 -28.42 6.18
N CYS A 290 5.62 -28.25 6.96
CA CYS A 290 6.63 -27.22 6.67
C CYS A 290 8.03 -27.59 7.17
N GLY A 291 9.01 -27.56 6.26
CA GLY A 291 10.44 -27.76 6.56
C GLY A 291 11.20 -26.47 6.86
N GLY A 292 10.54 -25.31 6.91
CA GLY A 292 11.16 -24.00 7.06
C GLY A 292 11.51 -23.63 8.51
N THR A 293 12.18 -22.50 8.66
CA THR A 293 12.52 -21.95 9.98
C THR A 293 11.40 -21.01 10.45
N HIS A 294 11.06 -21.11 11.72
CA HIS A 294 9.98 -20.37 12.36
C HIS A 294 10.45 -19.67 13.64
N ILE A 295 9.75 -18.62 14.03
CA ILE A 295 9.88 -18.03 15.36
C ILE A 295 9.31 -18.99 16.41
N THR A 296 9.72 -18.83 17.66
CA THR A 296 9.27 -19.70 18.77
C THR A 296 7.94 -19.22 19.35
N ASN A 297 7.65 -17.92 19.25
CA ASN A 297 6.39 -17.31 19.70
C ASN A 297 5.98 -16.21 18.73
N THR A 298 4.69 -16.10 18.44
CA THR A 298 4.16 -15.15 17.44
C THR A 298 4.45 -13.68 17.77
N ARG A 299 4.68 -13.31 19.05
CA ARG A 299 5.08 -11.96 19.47
C ARG A 299 6.36 -11.47 18.80
N GLU A 300 7.26 -12.40 18.39
CA GLU A 300 8.52 -12.05 17.73
C GLU A 300 8.29 -11.40 16.35
N ALA A 301 7.12 -11.61 15.74
CA ALA A 301 6.73 -10.93 14.51
C ALA A 301 6.37 -9.44 14.72
N LYS A 302 6.13 -9.00 15.98
CA LYS A 302 5.78 -7.63 16.40
C LYS A 302 4.50 -7.11 15.78
N ALA A 303 4.42 -7.07 14.46
CA ALA A 303 3.28 -6.64 13.67
C ALA A 303 3.30 -7.29 12.28
N PHE A 304 2.15 -7.30 11.63
CA PHE A 304 1.96 -7.75 10.26
C PHE A 304 1.23 -6.67 9.48
N ALA A 305 1.75 -6.26 8.33
CA ALA A 305 1.11 -5.30 7.43
C ALA A 305 0.94 -5.90 6.03
N LEU A 306 -0.31 -6.01 5.58
CA LEU A 306 -0.68 -6.48 4.25
C LEU A 306 -0.59 -5.29 3.28
N LEU A 307 0.46 -5.24 2.44
CA LEU A 307 0.78 -4.08 1.60
C LEU A 307 0.01 -4.06 0.28
N SER A 308 -0.21 -5.22 -0.34
CA SER A 308 -0.91 -5.31 -1.62
C SER A 308 -1.61 -6.64 -1.79
N GLU A 309 -2.67 -6.62 -2.60
CA GLU A 309 -3.39 -7.77 -3.12
C GLU A 309 -3.64 -7.54 -4.61
N GLU A 310 -3.26 -8.52 -5.47
CA GLU A 310 -3.34 -8.39 -6.91
C GLU A 310 -3.61 -9.72 -7.62
N GLY A 311 -4.26 -9.68 -8.78
CA GLY A 311 -4.42 -10.85 -9.64
C GLY A 311 -3.15 -11.07 -10.48
N ILE A 312 -2.61 -12.29 -10.45
CA ILE A 312 -1.41 -12.64 -11.22
C ILE A 312 -1.69 -13.60 -12.38
N ALA A 313 -2.78 -14.37 -12.28
CA ALA A 313 -3.27 -15.26 -13.31
C ALA A 313 -4.78 -15.48 -13.13
N LYS A 314 -5.43 -16.15 -14.09
CA LYS A 314 -6.85 -16.48 -13.96
C LYS A 314 -7.06 -17.38 -12.73
N GLY A 315 -7.88 -16.90 -11.78
CA GLY A 315 -8.20 -17.61 -10.54
C GLY A 315 -7.03 -17.71 -9.55
N VAL A 316 -5.97 -16.90 -9.71
CA VAL A 316 -4.83 -16.84 -8.78
C VAL A 316 -4.58 -15.41 -8.34
N ARG A 317 -4.56 -15.20 -7.03
CA ARG A 317 -4.29 -13.92 -6.39
C ARG A 317 -2.99 -13.97 -5.62
N ARG A 318 -2.38 -12.81 -5.44
CA ARG A 318 -1.11 -12.62 -4.71
C ARG A 318 -1.30 -11.59 -3.62
N ILE A 319 -0.84 -11.92 -2.43
CA ILE A 319 -0.63 -10.97 -1.34
C ILE A 319 0.86 -10.75 -1.13
N THR A 320 1.23 -9.48 -0.91
CA THR A 320 2.55 -9.08 -0.43
C THR A 320 2.38 -8.45 0.95
N ALA A 321 3.16 -8.91 1.92
CA ALA A 321 3.11 -8.41 3.29
C ALA A 321 4.51 -8.31 3.91
N VAL A 322 4.59 -7.61 5.02
CA VAL A 322 5.80 -7.43 5.82
C VAL A 322 5.51 -7.63 7.30
N THR A 323 6.55 -7.94 8.07
CA THR A 323 6.46 -8.13 9.52
C THR A 323 7.47 -7.23 10.26
N THR A 324 7.54 -7.35 11.56
CA THR A 324 8.52 -6.71 12.43
C THR A 324 8.55 -5.19 12.29
N GLU A 325 9.71 -4.57 12.30
CA GLU A 325 9.89 -3.11 12.17
C GLU A 325 9.36 -2.56 10.83
N SER A 326 9.42 -3.37 9.77
CA SER A 326 8.89 -2.97 8.46
C SER A 326 7.37 -2.81 8.49
N ALA A 327 6.67 -3.68 9.21
CA ALA A 327 5.22 -3.58 9.39
C ALA A 327 4.84 -2.37 10.27
N LEU A 328 5.55 -2.15 11.36
CA LEU A 328 5.32 -0.99 12.23
C LEU A 328 5.51 0.33 11.47
N LYS A 329 6.58 0.47 10.70
CA LYS A 329 6.82 1.64 9.84
C LYS A 329 5.73 1.83 8.78
N ALA A 330 5.26 0.75 8.16
CA ALA A 330 4.19 0.82 7.17
C ALA A 330 2.88 1.29 7.79
N MET A 331 2.54 0.82 9.00
CA MET A 331 1.36 1.23 9.74
C MET A 331 1.44 2.70 10.16
N GLU A 332 2.58 3.13 10.74
CA GLU A 332 2.83 4.51 11.15
C GLU A 332 2.72 5.49 9.96
N LEU A 333 3.36 5.16 8.83
CA LEU A 333 3.25 5.96 7.61
C LEU A 333 1.80 6.06 7.12
N GLY A 334 1.03 4.97 7.22
CA GLY A 334 -0.39 4.96 6.90
C GLY A 334 -1.20 5.89 7.80
N ASP A 335 -0.91 5.93 9.11
CA ASP A 335 -1.56 6.82 10.07
C ASP A 335 -1.20 8.29 9.80
N LEU A 336 0.05 8.60 9.50
CA LEU A 336 0.50 9.94 9.13
C LEU A 336 -0.20 10.45 7.86
N LEU A 337 -0.28 9.63 6.81
CA LEU A 337 -0.96 10.00 5.57
C LEU A 337 -2.47 10.20 5.78
N LEU A 338 -3.09 9.39 6.62
CA LEU A 338 -4.50 9.56 6.97
C LEU A 338 -4.73 10.89 7.70
N GLN A 339 -3.87 11.22 8.66
CA GLN A 339 -3.92 12.50 9.38
C GLN A 339 -3.73 13.69 8.42
N GLU A 340 -2.79 13.61 7.47
CA GLU A 340 -2.59 14.67 6.47
C GLU A 340 -3.83 14.90 5.59
N VAL A 341 -4.58 13.83 5.25
CA VAL A 341 -5.84 13.96 4.49
C VAL A 341 -6.93 14.58 5.35
N ASP A 342 -7.02 14.21 6.64
CA ASP A 342 -7.98 14.79 7.57
C ASP A 342 -7.68 16.28 7.82
N ASP A 343 -6.43 16.68 7.89
CA ASP A 343 -6.04 18.09 8.00
C ASP A 343 -6.30 18.87 6.70
N ALA A 344 -6.06 18.25 5.53
CA ALA A 344 -6.40 18.85 4.24
C ALA A 344 -7.90 19.12 4.11
N SER A 345 -8.76 18.31 4.74
CA SER A 345 -10.22 18.53 4.72
C SER A 345 -10.67 19.84 5.38
N LYS A 346 -9.83 20.41 6.24
CA LYS A 346 -10.09 21.67 6.99
C LYS A 346 -9.52 22.91 6.27
N MET A 347 -8.80 22.71 5.16
CA MET A 347 -8.14 23.82 4.42
C MET A 347 -9.12 24.56 3.53
N GLU A 348 -8.78 25.82 3.21
CA GLU A 348 -9.51 26.62 2.22
C GLU A 348 -9.43 26.00 0.82
N VAL A 349 -10.53 26.11 0.08
CA VAL A 349 -10.73 25.47 -1.24
C VAL A 349 -9.60 25.79 -2.24
N ASN A 350 -9.06 27.00 -2.20
CA ASN A 350 -8.02 27.45 -3.13
C ASN A 350 -6.66 26.74 -2.94
N LEU A 351 -6.35 26.31 -1.72
CA LEU A 351 -5.11 25.62 -1.37
C LEU A 351 -5.24 24.09 -1.51
N LEU A 352 -6.47 23.61 -1.49
CA LEU A 352 -6.80 22.19 -1.47
C LEU A 352 -6.32 21.44 -2.73
N ASP A 353 -6.34 22.05 -3.92
CA ASP A 353 -5.98 21.38 -5.19
C ASP A 353 -4.56 20.83 -5.21
N LYS A 354 -3.61 21.69 -4.87
CA LYS A 354 -2.19 21.29 -4.85
C LYS A 354 -1.93 20.24 -3.78
N LYS A 355 -2.57 20.41 -2.59
CA LYS A 355 -2.41 19.45 -1.49
C LYS A 355 -3.03 18.10 -1.83
N VAL A 356 -4.23 18.04 -2.41
CA VAL A 356 -4.89 16.80 -2.83
C VAL A 356 -4.09 16.06 -3.91
N ALA A 357 -3.55 16.77 -4.91
CA ALA A 357 -2.71 16.18 -5.93
C ALA A 357 -1.43 15.57 -5.34
N SER A 358 -0.75 16.29 -4.45
CA SER A 358 0.43 15.82 -3.73
C SER A 358 0.10 14.60 -2.87
N LEU A 359 -0.98 14.65 -2.07
CA LEU A 359 -1.42 13.54 -1.23
C LEU A 359 -1.72 12.28 -2.05
N LYS A 360 -2.40 12.42 -3.18
CA LYS A 360 -2.67 11.29 -4.08
C LYS A 360 -1.38 10.61 -4.52
N THR A 361 -0.39 11.38 -4.98
CA THR A 361 0.91 10.86 -5.40
C THR A 361 1.63 10.17 -4.25
N SER A 362 1.67 10.79 -3.06
CA SER A 362 2.29 10.21 -1.86
C SER A 362 1.64 8.89 -1.45
N VAL A 363 0.31 8.82 -1.44
CA VAL A 363 -0.44 7.61 -1.10
C VAL A 363 -0.24 6.51 -2.13
N ASP A 364 -0.22 6.84 -3.43
CA ASP A 364 -0.05 5.86 -4.50
C ASP A 364 1.33 5.19 -4.45
N SER A 365 2.39 5.94 -4.12
CA SER A 365 3.76 5.42 -3.99
C SER A 365 4.07 4.79 -2.64
N ALA A 366 3.29 5.07 -1.58
CA ALA A 366 3.58 4.60 -0.23
C ALA A 366 3.38 3.09 -0.06
N SER A 367 4.30 2.45 0.66
CA SER A 367 4.17 1.08 1.15
C SER A 367 3.47 1.09 2.50
N ILE A 368 2.14 1.08 2.48
CA ILE A 368 1.25 1.12 3.66
C ILE A 368 0.21 0.00 3.57
N PRO A 369 -0.47 -0.37 4.67
CA PRO A 369 -1.50 -1.39 4.65
C PRO A 369 -2.55 -1.12 3.57
N ALA A 370 -2.85 -2.13 2.75
CA ALA A 370 -3.70 -2.01 1.56
C ALA A 370 -5.13 -1.53 1.89
N ALA A 371 -5.71 -2.01 2.98
CA ALA A 371 -7.03 -1.56 3.45
C ALA A 371 -7.00 -0.09 3.85
N LYS A 372 -5.99 0.35 4.59
CA LYS A 372 -5.79 1.77 4.96
C LYS A 372 -5.55 2.64 3.73
N LYS A 373 -4.77 2.16 2.77
CA LYS A 373 -4.55 2.83 1.48
C LYS A 373 -5.86 3.07 0.71
N ALA A 374 -6.75 2.08 0.72
CA ALA A 374 -8.08 2.20 0.13
C ALA A 374 -8.95 3.25 0.86
N ASP A 375 -8.95 3.26 2.19
CA ASP A 375 -9.68 4.25 3.00
C ASP A 375 -9.19 5.68 2.72
N ILE A 376 -7.89 5.89 2.66
CA ILE A 376 -7.27 7.19 2.36
C ILE A 376 -7.66 7.64 0.95
N ARG A 377 -7.60 6.75 -0.04
CA ARG A 377 -8.03 7.05 -1.42
C ARG A 377 -9.51 7.44 -1.50
N ALA A 378 -10.37 6.75 -0.75
CA ALA A 378 -11.79 7.08 -0.67
C ALA A 378 -12.02 8.48 -0.08
N LYS A 379 -11.32 8.85 1.00
CA LYS A 379 -11.38 10.20 1.58
C LYS A 379 -10.89 11.27 0.59
N ILE A 380 -9.78 11.04 -0.11
CA ILE A 380 -9.28 11.95 -1.15
C ILE A 380 -10.33 12.14 -2.25
N ALA A 381 -10.97 11.07 -2.71
CA ALA A 381 -12.02 11.13 -3.73
C ALA A 381 -13.24 11.92 -3.23
N GLN A 382 -13.63 11.78 -1.96
CA GLN A 382 -14.69 12.58 -1.35
C GLN A 382 -14.35 14.07 -1.33
N LEU A 383 -13.13 14.46 -0.94
CA LEU A 383 -12.66 15.84 -0.97
C LEU A 383 -12.71 16.43 -2.39
N GLN A 384 -12.30 15.66 -3.39
CA GLN A 384 -12.38 16.07 -4.80
C GLN A 384 -13.84 16.27 -5.25
N GLN A 385 -14.73 15.40 -4.83
CA GLN A 385 -16.16 15.51 -5.18
C GLN A 385 -16.82 16.71 -4.53
N LEU A 386 -16.60 16.94 -3.24
CA LEU A 386 -17.10 18.12 -2.52
C LEU A 386 -16.67 19.41 -3.21
N LYS A 387 -15.40 19.48 -3.62
CA LYS A 387 -14.89 20.63 -4.35
C LYS A 387 -15.57 20.82 -5.71
N LYS A 388 -15.79 19.76 -6.49
CA LYS A 388 -16.51 19.84 -7.76
C LYS A 388 -17.91 20.42 -7.57
N VAL A 389 -18.61 19.98 -6.51
CA VAL A 389 -19.94 20.48 -6.17
C VAL A 389 -19.88 21.96 -5.80
N GLN A 390 -18.94 22.38 -4.95
CA GLN A 390 -18.77 23.78 -4.56
C GLN A 390 -18.46 24.68 -5.76
N LYS A 391 -17.56 24.23 -6.66
CA LYS A 391 -17.23 24.97 -7.89
C LYS A 391 -18.47 25.13 -8.79
N LYS A 392 -19.25 24.08 -8.95
CA LYS A 392 -20.48 24.11 -9.74
C LYS A 392 -21.52 25.06 -9.15
N ILE A 393 -21.68 25.07 -7.82
CA ILE A 393 -22.57 26.03 -7.13
C ILE A 393 -22.08 27.46 -7.34
N ALA A 394 -20.78 27.73 -7.21
CA ALA A 394 -20.23 29.05 -7.43
C ALA A 394 -20.43 29.54 -8.89
N GLU A 395 -20.23 28.66 -9.89
CA GLU A 395 -20.49 28.96 -11.29
C GLU A 395 -21.99 29.26 -11.55
N GLN A 396 -22.88 28.48 -10.95
CA GLN A 396 -24.34 28.68 -11.05
C GLN A 396 -24.77 30.00 -10.38
N ASN A 397 -24.22 30.32 -9.20
CA ASN A 397 -24.47 31.57 -8.50
C ASN A 397 -24.02 32.78 -9.34
N MET A 398 -22.81 32.69 -9.91
CA MET A 398 -22.26 33.75 -10.77
C MET A 398 -23.16 33.97 -12.00
N GLN A 399 -23.54 32.89 -12.70
CA GLN A 399 -24.41 33.00 -13.88
C GLN A 399 -25.79 33.58 -13.52
N LYS A 400 -26.40 33.11 -12.43
CA LYS A 400 -27.66 33.60 -11.90
C LYS A 400 -27.57 35.11 -11.57
N ALA A 401 -26.53 35.48 -10.83
CA ALA A 401 -26.35 36.89 -10.41
C ALA A 401 -26.18 37.83 -11.60
N VAL A 402 -25.36 37.42 -12.57
CA VAL A 402 -25.14 38.24 -13.80
C VAL A 402 -26.44 38.38 -14.62
N THR A 403 -27.16 37.27 -14.85
CA THR A 403 -28.40 37.31 -15.65
C THR A 403 -29.44 38.22 -15.00
N ILE A 404 -29.72 38.04 -13.72
CA ILE A 404 -30.74 38.84 -13.01
C ILE A 404 -30.31 40.30 -12.90
N ALA A 405 -29.02 40.56 -12.62
CA ALA A 405 -28.55 41.97 -12.53
C ALA A 405 -28.67 42.73 -13.85
N ILE A 406 -28.38 42.08 -14.98
CA ILE A 406 -28.54 42.68 -16.32
C ILE A 406 -30.00 42.95 -16.62
N GLU A 407 -30.90 41.97 -16.38
CA GLU A 407 -32.36 42.13 -16.60
C GLU A 407 -32.92 43.28 -15.78
N LEU A 408 -32.55 43.40 -14.50
CA LEU A 408 -32.99 44.49 -13.61
C LEU A 408 -32.42 45.86 -14.03
N ALA A 409 -31.17 45.88 -14.49
CA ALA A 409 -30.56 47.11 -15.02
C ALA A 409 -31.23 47.54 -16.35
N GLU A 410 -31.63 46.61 -17.22
CA GLU A 410 -32.41 46.91 -18.43
C GLU A 410 -33.78 47.48 -18.10
N LEU A 411 -34.45 46.93 -17.11
CA LEU A 411 -35.73 47.45 -16.64
C LEU A 411 -35.57 48.86 -16.09
N ALA A 412 -34.56 49.08 -15.24
CA ALA A 412 -34.23 50.42 -14.70
C ALA A 412 -33.96 51.45 -15.81
N THR A 413 -33.24 51.05 -16.86
CA THR A 413 -32.98 51.92 -18.03
C THR A 413 -34.28 52.26 -18.78
N LYS A 414 -35.16 51.26 -18.99
CA LYS A 414 -36.48 51.49 -19.63
C LYS A 414 -37.39 52.44 -18.82
N GLU A 415 -37.26 52.41 -17.50
CA GLU A 415 -37.98 53.30 -16.58
C GLU A 415 -37.32 54.67 -16.42
N GLY A 416 -36.23 54.96 -17.15
CA GLY A 416 -35.51 56.25 -17.09
C GLY A 416 -34.71 56.45 -15.81
N LYS A 417 -34.39 55.38 -15.05
CA LYS A 417 -33.59 55.45 -13.84
C LYS A 417 -32.10 55.62 -14.15
N THR A 418 -31.41 56.42 -13.39
CA THR A 418 -29.97 56.70 -13.55
C THR A 418 -29.06 55.73 -12.77
N PHE A 419 -29.62 54.86 -11.99
CA PHE A 419 -28.92 53.82 -11.23
C PHE A 419 -29.81 52.59 -11.02
N CYS A 420 -29.20 51.43 -10.68
CA CYS A 420 -29.89 50.20 -10.39
C CYS A 420 -29.51 49.67 -8.99
N ILE A 421 -30.50 49.34 -8.17
CA ILE A 421 -30.32 48.64 -6.91
C ILE A 421 -31.18 47.41 -6.93
N SER A 422 -30.58 46.26 -6.58
CA SER A 422 -31.28 44.99 -6.64
C SER A 422 -30.88 44.06 -5.49
N ARG A 423 -31.79 43.15 -5.15
CA ARG A 423 -31.50 42.01 -4.30
C ARG A 423 -31.43 40.75 -5.19
N ILE A 424 -30.36 40.02 -5.09
CA ILE A 424 -30.13 38.76 -5.83
C ILE A 424 -29.63 37.70 -4.85
N ASP A 425 -30.47 36.69 -4.59
CA ASP A 425 -30.16 35.70 -3.57
C ASP A 425 -29.24 34.63 -4.13
N VAL A 426 -27.93 34.77 -3.84
CA VAL A 426 -26.83 33.84 -4.12
C VAL A 426 -26.03 33.52 -2.85
N GLY A 427 -26.65 33.65 -1.68
CA GLY A 427 -26.01 33.50 -0.39
C GLY A 427 -24.94 34.58 -0.16
N LEU A 428 -23.83 34.20 0.48
CA LEU A 428 -22.72 35.14 0.76
C LEU A 428 -21.64 35.14 -0.34
N ASP A 429 -21.99 34.80 -1.58
CA ASP A 429 -21.06 34.74 -2.71
C ASP A 429 -20.70 36.12 -3.26
N ALA A 430 -19.72 36.77 -2.63
CA ALA A 430 -19.24 38.09 -3.03
C ALA A 430 -18.62 38.09 -4.44
N ALA A 431 -18.09 36.96 -4.92
CA ALA A 431 -17.52 36.87 -6.26
C ALA A 431 -18.60 36.89 -7.33
N ALA A 432 -19.74 36.22 -7.09
CA ALA A 432 -20.91 36.29 -7.98
C ALA A 432 -21.47 37.72 -8.07
N LEU A 433 -21.60 38.41 -6.93
CA LEU A 433 -22.06 39.80 -6.93
C LEU A 433 -21.08 40.75 -7.62
N ARG A 434 -19.79 40.55 -7.42
CA ARG A 434 -18.76 41.35 -8.12
C ARG A 434 -18.89 41.23 -9.63
N GLU A 435 -19.01 39.99 -10.14
CA GLU A 435 -19.15 39.76 -11.58
C GLU A 435 -20.44 40.38 -12.13
N ALA A 436 -21.54 40.25 -11.39
CA ALA A 436 -22.82 40.86 -11.75
C ALA A 436 -22.71 42.39 -11.85
N VAL A 437 -22.16 43.05 -10.84
CA VAL A 437 -21.92 44.50 -10.82
C VAL A 437 -21.00 44.92 -11.97
N SER A 438 -19.89 44.22 -12.18
CA SER A 438 -18.94 44.52 -13.25
C SER A 438 -19.57 44.41 -14.64
N LYS A 439 -20.41 43.39 -14.87
CA LYS A 439 -21.13 43.21 -16.15
C LYS A 439 -22.17 44.29 -16.39
N VAL A 440 -22.92 44.71 -15.37
CA VAL A 440 -23.88 45.80 -15.50
C VAL A 440 -23.16 47.09 -15.84
N ILE A 441 -22.07 47.45 -15.15
CA ILE A 441 -21.26 48.63 -15.46
C ILE A 441 -20.74 48.58 -16.89
N GLN A 442 -20.20 47.43 -17.32
CA GLN A 442 -19.64 47.26 -18.67
C GLN A 442 -20.68 47.42 -19.79
N GLN A 443 -21.92 46.93 -19.57
CA GLN A 443 -22.95 46.87 -20.60
C GLN A 443 -23.92 48.04 -20.57
N LYS A 444 -24.19 48.63 -19.41
CA LYS A 444 -25.21 49.66 -19.21
C LYS A 444 -24.64 51.02 -18.78
N GLU A 445 -23.33 51.07 -18.45
CA GLU A 445 -22.63 52.30 -18.02
C GLU A 445 -23.36 53.07 -16.89
N MET A 446 -24.04 52.36 -15.97
CA MET A 446 -24.81 52.94 -14.88
C MET A 446 -24.31 52.46 -13.50
N PRO A 447 -24.44 53.31 -12.45
CA PRO A 447 -24.21 52.92 -11.07
C PRO A 447 -25.12 51.77 -10.66
N VAL A 448 -24.57 50.77 -9.99
CA VAL A 448 -25.30 49.58 -9.58
C VAL A 448 -24.90 49.11 -8.17
N MET A 449 -25.88 48.68 -7.38
CA MET A 449 -25.65 48.03 -6.08
C MET A 449 -26.49 46.79 -5.97
N VAL A 450 -25.84 45.68 -5.60
CA VAL A 450 -26.48 44.37 -5.47
C VAL A 450 -26.33 43.87 -4.04
N PHE A 451 -27.46 43.47 -3.46
CA PHE A 451 -27.55 42.84 -2.14
C PHE A 451 -27.78 41.36 -2.29
N SER A 452 -27.14 40.56 -1.45
CA SER A 452 -27.50 39.16 -1.24
C SER A 452 -27.48 38.85 0.25
N ILE A 453 -28.38 37.98 0.68
CA ILE A 453 -28.52 37.64 2.10
C ILE A 453 -28.44 36.11 2.27
N ASP A 454 -28.02 35.73 3.45
CA ASP A 454 -28.14 34.37 3.98
C ASP A 454 -29.03 34.46 5.23
N GLU A 455 -30.25 33.99 5.08
CA GLU A 455 -31.25 34.00 6.17
C GLU A 455 -30.87 33.10 7.33
N ILE A 456 -30.15 31.99 7.05
CA ILE A 456 -29.74 31.01 8.07
C ILE A 456 -28.72 31.61 9.03
N THR A 457 -27.70 32.28 8.49
CA THR A 457 -26.64 32.93 9.28
C THR A 457 -26.96 34.39 9.65
N ASN A 458 -28.09 34.91 9.20
CA ASN A 458 -28.51 36.32 9.33
C ASN A 458 -27.43 37.31 8.85
N LYS A 459 -26.71 36.97 7.77
CA LYS A 459 -25.66 37.81 7.19
C LYS A 459 -26.06 38.34 5.82
N ALA A 460 -25.49 39.49 5.46
CA ALA A 460 -25.66 40.09 4.15
C ALA A 460 -24.31 40.39 3.53
N VAL A 461 -24.22 40.29 2.22
CA VAL A 461 -23.11 40.80 1.41
C VAL A 461 -23.67 41.79 0.39
N VAL A 462 -22.99 42.91 0.24
CA VAL A 462 -23.39 44.00 -0.68
C VAL A 462 -22.20 44.32 -1.56
N TYR A 463 -22.45 44.43 -2.84
CA TYR A 463 -21.46 44.88 -3.82
C TYR A 463 -22.00 46.08 -4.60
N ALA A 464 -21.21 47.13 -4.68
CA ALA A 464 -21.57 48.37 -5.38
C ALA A 464 -20.51 48.76 -6.40
N GLY A 465 -20.96 49.40 -7.47
CA GLY A 465 -20.05 49.89 -8.48
C GLY A 465 -20.60 51.14 -9.18
N VAL A 466 -19.68 52.04 -9.52
CA VAL A 466 -19.94 53.27 -10.28
C VAL A 466 -18.97 53.30 -11.46
N PRO A 467 -19.45 53.54 -12.71
CA PRO A 467 -18.57 53.57 -13.88
C PRO A 467 -17.51 54.67 -13.78
N GLU A 468 -16.23 54.33 -13.87
CA GLU A 468 -15.10 55.26 -13.68
C GLU A 468 -15.08 56.42 -14.69
N LYS A 469 -15.57 56.20 -15.91
CA LYS A 469 -15.54 57.20 -16.99
C LYS A 469 -16.82 58.06 -17.08
N SER A 470 -17.79 57.83 -16.19
CA SER A 470 -19.06 58.55 -16.21
C SER A 470 -19.03 59.79 -15.31
N GLU A 471 -19.85 60.79 -15.61
CA GLU A 471 -20.08 61.94 -14.73
C GLU A 471 -20.63 61.50 -13.34
N SER A 472 -21.24 60.34 -13.27
CA SER A 472 -21.78 59.80 -12.03
C SER A 472 -20.70 59.56 -10.96
N ILE A 473 -19.44 59.24 -11.33
CA ILE A 473 -18.36 59.01 -10.35
C ILE A 473 -17.98 60.29 -9.59
N LYS A 474 -18.16 61.47 -10.23
CA LYS A 474 -17.87 62.78 -9.61
C LYS A 474 -18.93 63.19 -8.57
N ARG A 475 -20.13 62.58 -8.69
CA ARG A 475 -21.29 62.95 -7.84
C ARG A 475 -21.58 61.82 -6.79
N LEU A 476 -21.37 60.58 -7.14
CA LEU A 476 -21.66 59.42 -6.28
C LEU A 476 -20.38 58.64 -5.99
N GLU A 477 -19.81 58.84 -4.81
CA GLU A 477 -18.65 58.09 -4.36
C GLU A 477 -19.11 56.70 -3.83
N VAL A 478 -18.58 55.63 -4.44
CA VAL A 478 -19.04 54.26 -4.22
C VAL A 478 -18.90 53.80 -2.76
N SER A 479 -17.84 54.21 -2.07
CA SER A 479 -17.60 53.85 -0.67
C SER A 479 -18.55 54.54 0.28
N GLU A 480 -18.89 55.84 0.01
CA GLU A 480 -19.89 56.58 0.77
C GLU A 480 -21.29 55.95 0.58
N TRP A 481 -21.65 55.68 -0.68
CA TRP A 481 -22.91 55.03 -1.02
C TRP A 481 -23.09 53.69 -0.32
N LEU A 482 -22.06 52.83 -0.41
CA LEU A 482 -22.07 51.50 0.24
C LEU A 482 -22.11 51.63 1.76
N THR A 483 -21.39 52.55 2.37
CA THR A 483 -21.41 52.77 3.82
C THR A 483 -22.81 53.15 4.33
N LYS A 484 -23.54 53.98 3.59
CA LYS A 484 -24.94 54.30 3.93
C LYS A 484 -25.85 53.06 3.86
N ALA A 485 -25.70 52.27 2.83
CA ALA A 485 -26.45 51.02 2.65
C ALA A 485 -26.16 50.00 3.76
N LEU A 486 -24.93 49.93 4.25
CA LEU A 486 -24.51 48.99 5.28
C LEU A 486 -24.93 49.37 6.71
N GLY A 487 -25.34 50.61 6.95
CA GLY A 487 -25.74 51.08 8.28
C GLY A 487 -26.82 50.21 8.94
N PRO A 488 -28.01 49.98 8.34
CA PRO A 488 -29.05 49.14 8.88
C PRO A 488 -28.61 47.67 9.06
N LEU A 489 -27.72 47.19 8.20
CA LEU A 489 -27.19 45.83 8.24
C LEU A 489 -26.11 45.63 9.31
N LYS A 490 -25.79 46.64 10.12
CA LYS A 490 -24.65 46.67 11.05
C LYS A 490 -23.34 46.21 10.38
N GLY A 491 -23.16 46.66 9.13
CA GLY A 491 -22.09 46.24 8.26
C GLY A 491 -20.89 47.16 8.25
N LYS A 492 -19.79 46.68 7.67
CA LYS A 492 -18.57 47.45 7.43
C LYS A 492 -18.24 47.43 5.93
N CYS A 493 -17.91 48.58 5.40
CA CYS A 493 -17.42 48.73 4.05
C CYS A 493 -15.95 48.32 3.96
N GLY A 494 -15.61 47.53 2.97
CA GLY A 494 -14.24 47.22 2.58
C GLY A 494 -13.63 48.36 1.75
N ARG A 495 -12.31 48.36 1.56
CA ARG A 495 -11.62 49.38 0.72
C ARG A 495 -12.07 49.22 -0.74
N GLY A 496 -12.68 50.29 -1.28
CA GLY A 496 -13.02 50.37 -2.69
C GLY A 496 -11.78 50.55 -3.58
N LYS A 497 -11.83 50.03 -4.79
CA LYS A 497 -10.80 50.25 -5.84
C LYS A 497 -11.47 50.23 -7.21
N GLY A 498 -11.11 51.20 -8.06
CA GLY A 498 -11.58 51.21 -9.45
C GLY A 498 -13.10 51.34 -9.57
N GLY A 499 -13.72 52.27 -8.79
CA GLY A 499 -15.16 52.44 -8.81
C GLY A 499 -16.00 51.32 -8.23
N LEU A 500 -15.38 50.29 -7.64
CA LEU A 500 -16.03 49.10 -7.05
C LEU A 500 -15.81 49.07 -5.54
N ALA A 501 -16.81 48.66 -4.75
CA ALA A 501 -16.70 48.45 -3.32
C ALA A 501 -17.60 47.31 -2.85
N THR A 502 -17.20 46.61 -1.80
CA THR A 502 -17.96 45.53 -1.17
C THR A 502 -18.05 45.75 0.32
N GLY A 503 -19.09 45.20 0.93
CA GLY A 503 -19.25 45.20 2.37
C GLY A 503 -20.09 44.03 2.85
N GLN A 504 -19.96 43.71 4.13
CA GLN A 504 -20.71 42.66 4.79
C GLN A 504 -21.47 43.20 5.99
N GLY A 505 -22.69 42.71 6.19
CA GLY A 505 -23.53 43.03 7.30
C GLY A 505 -23.85 41.81 8.14
N THR A 506 -24.13 42.03 9.43
CA THR A 506 -24.46 40.98 10.41
C THR A 506 -25.94 40.95 10.79
N ASP A 507 -26.78 41.75 10.10
CA ASP A 507 -28.22 41.83 10.35
C ASP A 507 -28.98 41.87 9.03
N ALA A 508 -29.15 40.70 8.38
CA ALA A 508 -29.82 40.57 7.09
C ALA A 508 -31.32 40.88 7.16
N SER A 509 -31.96 40.86 8.35
CA SER A 509 -33.38 41.13 8.52
C SER A 509 -33.78 42.56 8.09
N ARG A 510 -32.82 43.51 8.09
CA ARG A 510 -33.02 44.90 7.73
C ARG A 510 -32.58 45.25 6.28
N VAL A 511 -32.51 44.24 5.40
CA VAL A 511 -32.07 44.47 4.01
C VAL A 511 -32.94 45.44 3.23
N ASN A 512 -34.27 45.45 3.46
CA ASN A 512 -35.16 46.37 2.78
C ASN A 512 -34.89 47.85 3.17
N GLU A 513 -34.66 48.10 4.45
CA GLU A 513 -34.27 49.42 4.95
C GLU A 513 -32.93 49.88 4.35
N ALA A 514 -31.98 48.95 4.20
CA ALA A 514 -30.69 49.20 3.56
C ALA A 514 -30.86 49.60 2.08
N ILE A 515 -31.75 48.93 1.36
CA ILE A 515 -32.10 49.21 -0.04
C ILE A 515 -32.75 50.60 -0.16
N ASP A 516 -33.67 50.94 0.73
CA ASP A 516 -34.37 52.22 0.74
C ASP A 516 -33.39 53.39 1.00
N LEU A 517 -32.47 53.21 1.96
CA LEU A 517 -31.43 54.20 2.24
C LEU A 517 -30.45 54.37 1.07
N ALA A 518 -30.03 53.24 0.47
CA ALA A 518 -29.17 53.30 -0.72
C ALA A 518 -29.84 54.00 -1.90
N THR A 519 -31.14 53.74 -2.11
CA THR A 519 -31.95 54.37 -3.16
C THR A 519 -32.09 55.87 -2.92
N SER A 520 -32.45 56.28 -1.71
CA SER A 520 -32.60 57.69 -1.33
C SER A 520 -31.28 58.44 -1.51
N PHE A 521 -30.17 57.88 -1.08
CA PHE A 521 -28.85 58.49 -1.20
C PHE A 521 -28.42 58.67 -2.67
N ALA A 522 -28.56 57.62 -3.51
CA ALA A 522 -28.23 57.70 -4.93
C ALA A 522 -29.12 58.74 -5.66
N SER A 523 -30.44 58.75 -5.36
CA SER A 523 -31.37 59.70 -5.94
C SER A 523 -31.03 61.18 -5.60
N MET A 524 -30.53 61.38 -4.39
CA MET A 524 -30.10 62.75 -3.96
C MET A 524 -28.82 63.16 -4.67
N LYS A 525 -27.87 62.32 -4.88
CA LYS A 525 -26.55 62.56 -5.46
C LYS A 525 -26.55 62.65 -6.99
N LEU A 526 -27.48 62.01 -7.67
CA LEU A 526 -27.55 61.90 -9.13
C LEU A 526 -28.65 62.76 -9.77
N ARG A 527 -29.33 63.53 -8.97
CA ARG A 527 -30.26 64.61 -9.46
C ARG A 527 -29.56 65.71 -10.19
#